data_25c1be67f3c426b541a497a4356d2d67
#
_entry.id   25c1be67f3c426b541a497a4356d2d67
#
_cell.length_a   1.000
_cell.length_b   1.000
_cell.length_c   1.000
_cell.angle_alpha   90.00
_cell.angle_beta   90.00
_cell.angle_gamma   90.00
#
_symmetry.space_group_name_H-M   'P 1'
#
loop_
_entity.id
_entity.type
_entity.pdbx_description
1 polymer ?
#
loop_
_entity_poly.entity_id
_entity_poly.type
_entity_poly.pdbx_seq_one_letter_code
_entity_poly.pdbx_strand_id
1 'polypeptide(L)'
;MPTHSPRSGLILLSHGSKDPVWRGNAERLLALVQAQHPEAAVACAYLDWCEPTLEQALQALLQTRPQLRQVTIWPLLFGVGKHAREDIPALVQQLAPQFAPLQLQIAPAMGEDERVMQLLASLAGGYLQA
;
A
#
# COMPACT_ATOMS: atom_id res chain seq x y z
N MET A 1 6.47 -1.41 22.73
CA MET A 1 5.24 -0.76 22.26
C MET A 1 4.74 -1.46 21.00
N PRO A 2 3.60 -2.04 21.04
CA PRO A 2 3.04 -2.54 19.82
C PRO A 2 2.68 -1.34 18.94
N THR A 3 3.13 -1.36 17.72
CA THR A 3 2.88 -0.30 16.76
C THR A 3 1.83 -0.70 15.76
N HIS A 4 1.36 -1.94 15.83
CA HIS A 4 0.31 -2.44 14.96
C HIS A 4 -0.48 -3.52 15.67
N SER A 5 -1.71 -3.70 15.23
CA SER A 5 -2.59 -4.75 15.73
C SER A 5 -2.37 -6.02 14.90
N PRO A 6 -2.38 -7.22 15.51
CA PRO A 6 -2.32 -8.46 14.75
C PRO A 6 -3.54 -8.68 13.86
N ARG A 7 -4.61 -7.88 14.05
CA ARG A 7 -5.81 -7.96 13.22
C ARG A 7 -5.83 -6.94 12.10
N SER A 8 -4.78 -6.12 11.98
CA SER A 8 -4.68 -5.10 10.95
C SER A 8 -3.60 -5.47 9.95
N GLY A 9 -3.90 -5.31 8.69
CA GLY A 9 -2.95 -5.53 7.61
C GLY A 9 -2.78 -4.28 6.78
N LEU A 10 -1.78 -4.30 5.91
CA LEU A 10 -1.44 -3.18 5.05
C LEU A 10 -1.10 -3.69 3.66
N ILE A 11 -1.67 -3.05 2.65
CA ILE A 11 -1.29 -3.30 1.27
C ILE A 11 -0.71 -2.02 0.69
N LEU A 12 0.51 -2.14 0.18
CA LEU A 12 1.20 -1.07 -0.55
C LEU A 12 0.79 -1.19 -2.01
N LEU A 13 -0.01 -0.26 -2.48
CA LEU A 13 -0.62 -0.34 -3.81
C LEU A 13 0.07 0.63 -4.76
N SER A 14 0.62 0.10 -5.85
CA SER A 14 1.30 0.88 -6.87
C SER A 14 0.61 0.73 -8.22
N HIS A 15 0.99 1.56 -9.20
CA HIS A 15 0.44 1.44 -10.55
C HIS A 15 0.74 0.10 -11.18
N GLY A 16 1.98 -0.34 -11.08
CA GLY A 16 2.45 -1.50 -11.79
C GLY A 16 3.18 -1.13 -13.08
N SER A 17 3.94 -2.07 -13.60
CA SER A 17 4.70 -1.91 -14.84
C SER A 17 5.03 -3.27 -15.39
N LYS A 18 5.21 -3.35 -16.71
CA LYS A 18 5.74 -4.55 -17.36
C LYS A 18 7.22 -4.74 -17.10
N ASP A 19 7.90 -3.68 -16.68
CA ASP A 19 9.34 -3.71 -16.39
C ASP A 19 9.55 -4.18 -14.95
N PRO A 20 10.18 -5.36 -14.74
CA PRO A 20 10.41 -5.87 -13.38
C PRO A 20 11.26 -4.94 -12.53
N VAL A 21 12.15 -4.16 -13.13
CA VAL A 21 13.00 -3.24 -12.38
C VAL A 21 12.16 -2.16 -11.70
N TRP A 22 11.09 -1.73 -12.36
CA TRP A 22 10.21 -0.69 -11.82
C TRP A 22 9.59 -1.07 -10.48
N ARG A 23 9.35 -2.37 -10.24
CA ARG A 23 8.73 -2.83 -9.00
C ARG A 23 9.68 -2.78 -7.80
N GLY A 24 10.97 -2.60 -8.06
CA GLY A 24 11.99 -2.66 -7.01
C GLY A 24 11.75 -1.71 -5.85
N ASN A 25 11.24 -0.51 -6.13
CA ASN A 25 11.01 0.47 -5.06
C ASN A 25 9.89 0.04 -4.12
N ALA A 26 8.79 -0.48 -4.65
CA ALA A 26 7.70 -0.96 -3.81
C ALA A 26 8.13 -2.18 -3.00
N GLU A 27 8.86 -3.09 -3.62
CA GLU A 27 9.37 -4.28 -2.95
C GLU A 27 10.39 -3.93 -1.88
N ARG A 28 11.22 -2.91 -2.14
CA ARG A 28 12.16 -2.43 -1.13
C ARG A 28 11.45 -1.84 0.07
N LEU A 29 10.41 -1.04 -0.18
CA LEU A 29 9.62 -0.49 0.92
C LEU A 29 8.98 -1.60 1.74
N LEU A 30 8.42 -2.62 1.07
CA LEU A 30 7.87 -3.78 1.75
C LEU A 30 8.90 -4.42 2.66
N ALA A 31 10.13 -4.63 2.15
CA ALA A 31 11.19 -5.25 2.94
C ALA A 31 11.55 -4.40 4.16
N LEU A 32 11.59 -3.08 4.00
CA LEU A 32 11.88 -2.17 5.11
C LEU A 32 10.79 -2.23 6.18
N VAL A 33 9.52 -2.26 5.75
CA VAL A 33 8.41 -2.37 6.70
C VAL A 33 8.48 -3.70 7.44
N GLN A 34 8.76 -4.79 6.73
CA GLN A 34 8.87 -6.10 7.36
C GLN A 34 10.03 -6.17 8.35
N ALA A 35 11.13 -5.49 8.04
CA ALA A 35 12.28 -5.45 8.95
C ALA A 35 11.95 -4.69 10.23
N GLN A 36 11.17 -3.62 10.12
CA GLN A 36 10.76 -2.80 11.27
C GLN A 36 9.62 -3.44 12.06
N HIS A 37 8.79 -4.22 11.39
CA HIS A 37 7.60 -4.83 11.99
C HIS A 37 7.49 -6.29 11.53
N PRO A 38 8.34 -7.19 12.08
CA PRO A 38 8.43 -8.57 11.58
C PRO A 38 7.11 -9.36 11.64
N GLU A 39 6.22 -8.99 12.58
CA GLU A 39 4.95 -9.70 12.75
C GLU A 39 3.81 -9.07 11.93
N ALA A 40 4.07 -8.01 11.20
CA ALA A 40 3.02 -7.30 10.49
C ALA A 40 2.57 -8.05 9.23
N ALA A 41 1.28 -8.00 8.97
CA ALA A 41 0.71 -8.50 7.72
C ALA A 41 0.79 -7.38 6.69
N VAL A 42 1.76 -7.45 5.79
CA VAL A 42 1.96 -6.42 4.78
C VAL A 42 2.30 -7.09 3.44
N ALA A 43 1.79 -6.51 2.36
CA ALA A 43 2.01 -7.03 1.02
C ALA A 43 1.98 -5.88 0.01
N CYS A 44 2.58 -6.12 -1.16
CA CYS A 44 2.45 -5.23 -2.30
C CYS A 44 1.33 -5.70 -3.21
N ALA A 45 0.70 -4.75 -3.90
CA ALA A 45 -0.25 -5.03 -4.97
C ALA A 45 -0.10 -3.98 -6.05
N TYR A 46 -0.60 -4.29 -7.24
CA TYR A 46 -0.44 -3.43 -8.40
C TYR A 46 -1.77 -3.27 -9.12
N LEU A 47 -2.02 -2.07 -9.64
CA LEU A 47 -3.26 -1.77 -10.34
C LEU A 47 -3.29 -2.39 -11.74
N ASP A 48 -2.15 -2.36 -12.44
CA ASP A 48 -2.06 -2.79 -13.83
C ASP A 48 -0.71 -3.44 -14.10
N TRP A 49 -0.64 -4.20 -15.17
CA TRP A 49 0.57 -4.68 -15.84
C TRP A 49 1.33 -5.80 -15.15
N CYS A 50 1.15 -6.01 -13.86
CA CYS A 50 1.86 -7.07 -13.16
C CYS A 50 1.06 -7.56 -11.95
N GLU A 51 1.46 -8.70 -11.44
CA GLU A 51 0.85 -9.32 -10.27
C GLU A 51 1.75 -9.14 -9.06
N PRO A 52 1.20 -9.24 -7.84
CA PRO A 52 -0.21 -9.56 -7.56
C PRO A 52 -1.13 -8.35 -7.76
N THR A 53 -2.36 -8.64 -8.14
CA THR A 53 -3.44 -7.65 -8.11
C THR A 53 -3.87 -7.42 -6.67
N LEU A 54 -4.71 -6.40 -6.45
CA LEU A 54 -5.24 -6.16 -5.12
C LEU A 54 -6.00 -7.36 -4.59
N GLU A 55 -6.82 -7.98 -5.43
CA GLU A 55 -7.57 -9.18 -5.04
C GLU A 55 -6.64 -10.31 -4.63
N GLN A 56 -5.60 -10.56 -5.43
CA GLN A 56 -4.65 -11.63 -5.14
C GLN A 56 -3.89 -11.36 -3.84
N ALA A 57 -3.50 -10.11 -3.60
CA ALA A 57 -2.79 -9.76 -2.38
C ALA A 57 -3.67 -9.95 -1.15
N LEU A 58 -4.95 -9.56 -1.24
CA LEU A 58 -5.90 -9.78 -0.15
C LEU A 58 -6.09 -11.26 0.14
N GLN A 59 -6.23 -12.07 -0.90
CA GLN A 59 -6.37 -13.52 -0.75
C GLN A 59 -5.15 -14.12 -0.04
N ALA A 60 -3.96 -13.72 -0.47
CA ALA A 60 -2.72 -14.23 0.11
C ALA A 60 -2.57 -13.82 1.58
N LEU A 61 -2.90 -12.58 1.91
CA LEU A 61 -2.83 -12.12 3.30
C LEU A 61 -3.78 -12.93 4.19
N LEU A 62 -5.01 -13.16 3.74
CA LEU A 62 -5.98 -13.90 4.54
C LEU A 62 -5.62 -15.37 4.70
N GLN A 63 -4.96 -15.96 3.69
CA GLN A 63 -4.51 -17.36 3.81
C GLN A 63 -3.48 -17.53 4.91
N THR A 64 -2.58 -16.56 5.06
CA THR A 64 -1.53 -16.64 6.08
C THR A 64 -1.93 -15.99 7.39
N ARG A 65 -2.91 -15.11 7.38
CA ARG A 65 -3.37 -14.36 8.54
C ARG A 65 -4.89 -14.33 8.60
N PRO A 66 -5.54 -15.49 8.89
CA PRO A 66 -7.01 -15.54 8.88
C PRO A 66 -7.66 -14.68 9.95
N GLN A 67 -6.89 -14.24 10.95
CA GLN A 67 -7.40 -13.40 12.03
C GLN A 67 -7.55 -11.93 11.64
N LEU A 68 -7.13 -11.54 10.43
CA LEU A 68 -7.25 -10.14 10.01
C LEU A 68 -8.70 -9.69 10.00
N ARG A 69 -8.94 -8.48 10.51
CA ARG A 69 -10.25 -7.84 10.54
C ARG A 69 -10.28 -6.57 9.71
N GLN A 70 -9.12 -5.98 9.45
CA GLN A 70 -9.02 -4.72 8.74
C GLN A 70 -7.75 -4.71 7.91
N VAL A 71 -7.85 -4.21 6.68
CA VAL A 71 -6.69 -3.99 5.83
C VAL A 71 -6.75 -2.55 5.33
N THR A 72 -5.65 -1.83 5.51
CA THR A 72 -5.49 -0.50 4.95
C THR A 72 -4.77 -0.63 3.62
N ILE A 73 -5.31 0.01 2.60
CA ILE A 73 -4.72 0.08 1.28
C ILE A 73 -4.09 1.45 1.13
N TRP A 74 -2.77 1.48 0.97
CA TRP A 74 -2.03 2.74 0.87
C TRP A 74 -1.52 2.91 -0.55
N PRO A 75 -2.13 3.81 -1.33
CA PRO A 75 -1.65 4.07 -2.70
C PRO A 75 -0.30 4.77 -2.66
N LEU A 76 0.70 4.13 -3.25
CA LEU A 76 2.05 4.69 -3.36
C LEU A 76 2.15 5.51 -4.64
N LEU A 77 1.29 6.51 -4.74
CA LEU A 77 1.19 7.39 -5.91
C LEU A 77 1.52 8.80 -5.47
N PHE A 78 2.51 9.40 -6.14
CA PHE A 78 2.91 10.76 -5.79
C PHE A 78 1.81 11.74 -6.16
N GLY A 79 1.30 11.65 -7.39
CA GLY A 79 0.14 12.40 -7.82
C GLY A 79 -0.99 11.43 -8.12
N VAL A 80 -2.22 11.83 -7.79
CA VAL A 80 -3.39 11.01 -8.04
C VAL A 80 -4.24 11.70 -9.08
N GLY A 81 -4.17 11.21 -10.32
CA GLY A 81 -4.99 11.71 -11.40
C GLY A 81 -6.47 11.33 -11.20
N LYS A 82 -7.33 11.90 -12.05
CA LYS A 82 -8.76 11.70 -11.92
C LYS A 82 -9.13 10.21 -11.96
N HIS A 83 -8.52 9.46 -12.88
CA HIS A 83 -8.85 8.04 -13.01
C HIS A 83 -8.52 7.25 -11.76
N ALA A 84 -7.32 7.39 -11.23
CA ALA A 84 -6.94 6.67 -10.02
C ALA A 84 -7.79 7.08 -8.82
N ARG A 85 -8.15 8.37 -8.76
CA ARG A 85 -8.97 8.90 -7.67
C ARG A 85 -10.36 8.26 -7.65
N GLU A 86 -10.89 7.90 -8.83
CA GLU A 86 -12.19 7.25 -8.95
C GLU A 86 -12.07 5.72 -8.95
N ASP A 87 -11.04 5.18 -9.62
CA ASP A 87 -10.90 3.75 -9.85
C ASP A 87 -10.51 2.98 -8.60
N ILE A 88 -9.64 3.56 -7.75
CA ILE A 88 -9.22 2.87 -6.54
C ILE A 88 -10.39 2.64 -5.59
N PRO A 89 -11.20 3.66 -5.24
CA PRO A 89 -12.38 3.41 -4.42
C PRO A 89 -13.36 2.45 -5.05
N ALA A 90 -13.57 2.52 -6.37
CA ALA A 90 -14.48 1.62 -7.06
C ALA A 90 -14.01 0.17 -7.00
N LEU A 91 -12.70 -0.05 -7.17
CA LEU A 91 -12.11 -1.38 -7.08
C LEU A 91 -12.29 -1.95 -5.67
N VAL A 92 -12.02 -1.14 -4.65
CA VAL A 92 -12.16 -1.58 -3.26
C VAL A 92 -13.61 -1.91 -2.94
N GLN A 93 -14.57 -1.08 -3.41
CA GLN A 93 -15.99 -1.37 -3.22
C GLN A 93 -16.40 -2.66 -3.91
N GLN A 94 -15.84 -2.92 -5.07
CA GLN A 94 -16.13 -4.16 -5.81
C GLN A 94 -15.61 -5.39 -5.07
N LEU A 95 -14.44 -5.28 -4.44
CA LEU A 95 -13.82 -6.42 -3.77
C LEU A 95 -14.36 -6.64 -2.36
N ALA A 96 -14.84 -5.61 -1.69
CA ALA A 96 -15.22 -5.68 -0.28
C ALA A 96 -16.18 -6.84 0.05
N PRO A 97 -17.25 -7.10 -0.74
CA PRO A 97 -18.14 -8.21 -0.42
C PRO A 97 -17.47 -9.58 -0.45
N GLN A 98 -16.45 -9.74 -1.30
CA GLN A 98 -15.74 -11.02 -1.41
C GLN A 98 -14.95 -11.35 -0.15
N PHE A 99 -14.56 -10.33 0.59
CA PHE A 99 -13.67 -10.48 1.73
C PHE A 99 -14.35 -10.18 3.06
N ALA A 100 -15.66 -9.96 3.05
CA ALA A 100 -16.40 -9.73 4.27
C ALA A 100 -16.20 -10.91 5.24
N PRO A 101 -16.10 -10.70 6.55
CA PRO A 101 -16.31 -9.43 7.26
C PRO A 101 -15.07 -8.53 7.37
N LEU A 102 -14.02 -8.81 6.59
CA LEU A 102 -12.83 -7.97 6.56
C LEU A 102 -13.20 -6.56 6.11
N GLN A 103 -12.73 -5.55 6.86
CA GLN A 103 -12.94 -4.16 6.51
C GLN A 103 -11.77 -3.65 5.72
N LEU A 104 -12.06 -3.01 4.59
CA LEU A 104 -11.05 -2.41 3.72
C LEU A 104 -11.15 -0.89 3.81
N GLN A 105 -10.02 -0.23 4.07
CA GLN A 105 -9.98 1.23 4.06
C GLN A 105 -8.83 1.71 3.21
N ILE A 106 -9.00 2.88 2.62
CA ILE A 106 -8.01 3.49 1.76
C ILE A 106 -7.39 4.66 2.50
N ALA A 107 -6.07 4.61 2.70
CA ALA A 107 -5.33 5.74 3.26
C ALA A 107 -5.12 6.80 2.19
N PRO A 108 -4.86 8.05 2.57
CA PRO A 108 -4.47 9.06 1.59
C PRO A 108 -3.26 8.59 0.79
N ALA A 109 -3.25 8.87 -0.52
CA ALA A 109 -2.12 8.52 -1.36
C ALA A 109 -0.84 9.15 -0.80
N MET A 110 0.29 8.49 -1.09
CA MET A 110 1.59 8.93 -0.59
C MET A 110 1.84 10.42 -0.84
N GLY A 111 1.54 10.90 -2.05
CA GLY A 111 1.76 12.30 -2.41
C GLY A 111 0.77 13.27 -1.80
N GLU A 112 -0.29 12.76 -1.18
CA GLU A 112 -1.28 13.59 -0.47
C GLU A 112 -1.12 13.54 1.04
N ASP A 113 -0.14 12.79 1.53
CA ASP A 113 0.13 12.66 2.96
C ASP A 113 1.08 13.77 3.40
N GLU A 114 0.62 14.62 4.33
CA GLU A 114 1.42 15.75 4.79
C GLU A 114 2.74 15.32 5.42
N ARG A 115 2.75 14.19 6.09
CA ARG A 115 3.99 13.67 6.71
C ARG A 115 5.03 13.33 5.65
N VAL A 116 4.58 12.78 4.52
CA VAL A 116 5.45 12.46 3.40
C VAL A 116 5.96 13.74 2.76
N MET A 117 5.07 14.72 2.56
CA MET A 117 5.47 16.01 1.97
C MET A 117 6.50 16.73 2.83
N GLN A 118 6.35 16.69 4.15
CA GLN A 118 7.32 17.29 5.05
C GLN A 118 8.69 16.61 4.97
N LEU A 119 8.68 15.28 4.88
CA LEU A 119 9.92 14.53 4.71
C LEU A 119 10.61 14.89 3.39
N LEU A 120 9.83 14.92 2.30
CA LEU A 120 10.39 15.28 1.00
C LEU A 120 10.96 16.69 1.00
N ALA A 121 10.27 17.65 1.65
CA ALA A 121 10.75 19.00 1.76
C ALA A 121 12.08 19.05 2.53
N SER A 122 12.19 18.28 3.59
CA SER A 122 13.42 18.19 4.37
C SER A 122 14.58 17.66 3.53
N LEU A 123 14.33 16.60 2.78
CA LEU A 123 15.35 16.02 1.90
C LEU A 123 15.74 16.99 0.81
N ALA A 124 14.74 17.65 0.20
CA ALA A 124 15.01 18.65 -0.84
C ALA A 124 15.88 19.78 -0.33
N GLY A 125 15.63 20.23 0.90
CA GLY A 125 16.43 21.28 1.52
C GLY A 125 17.91 20.93 1.63
N GLY A 126 18.22 19.64 1.79
CA GLY A 126 19.60 19.17 1.83
C GLY A 126 20.37 19.42 0.54
N TYR A 127 19.65 19.49 -0.58
CA TYR A 127 20.29 19.77 -1.87
C TYR A 127 20.57 21.26 -2.10
N LEU A 128 20.05 22.11 -1.24
CA LEU A 128 20.25 23.57 -1.35
C LEU A 128 21.44 24.04 -0.55
N GLN A 129 22.06 23.19 0.24
CA GLN A 129 23.20 23.55 1.06
C GLN A 129 24.47 23.61 0.20
N ALA A 130 25.24 24.67 0.41
CA ALA A 130 26.49 24.83 -0.30
C ALA A 130 27.59 23.96 0.29
#